data_b0343b8519738cdcc0aa1dd4d691c016
#
_entry.id   b0343b8519738cdcc0aa1dd4d691c016
#
_cell.length_a   1.000
_cell.length_b   1.000
_cell.length_c   1.000
_cell.angle_alpha   90.00
_cell.angle_beta   90.00
_cell.angle_gamma   90.00
#
_symmetry.space_group_name_H-M   'P 1'
#
loop_
_entity.id
_entity.type
_entity.pdbx_description
1 polymer ?
#
loop_
_entity_poly.entity_id
_entity_poly.type
_entity_poly.pdbx_seq_one_letter_code
_entity_poly.pdbx_strand_id
1 'polypeptide(L)'
;MTATAGRVLRQLTHDPRTIALLVIVPVLLITLLRYVFDGAPGTFDATGASLLGIFPLITMFLVTSIATLRERTTGTLERLLALPLGKGGLIAGYALAFGAVAVVQSALATAVSVWLLGLDVVGSPWLLLLVALLDALLGTALGLFVSAFAASEFQAVQFMPAVIFPQLLLCGLFTPREAMHPVLEAISNVLPMSYAVDGMNQVLQHPDITGDFVRDVAVVAGSALLVLCLGAITLRSRTP
;
A
#
# COMPACT_ATOMS: atom_id res chain seq x y z
N MET A 1 8.29 1.00 -20.97
CA MET A 1 7.41 1.17 -19.81
C MET A 1 6.04 0.51 -20.04
N THR A 2 5.24 0.98 -20.99
CA THR A 2 3.89 0.44 -21.27
C THR A 2 3.87 -1.04 -21.66
N ALA A 3 4.84 -1.52 -22.44
CA ALA A 3 4.95 -2.94 -22.80
C ALA A 3 5.23 -3.84 -21.56
N THR A 4 6.08 -3.38 -20.63
CA THR A 4 6.34 -4.10 -19.37
C THR A 4 5.10 -4.12 -18.50
N ALA A 5 4.44 -2.97 -18.33
CA ALA A 5 3.20 -2.88 -17.59
C ALA A 5 2.09 -3.80 -18.15
N GLY A 6 1.90 -3.77 -19.47
CA GLY A 6 0.94 -4.64 -20.14
C GLY A 6 1.24 -6.13 -19.98
N ARG A 7 2.53 -6.52 -19.98
CA ARG A 7 2.96 -7.89 -19.72
C ARG A 7 2.62 -8.33 -18.29
N VAL A 8 3.00 -7.51 -17.31
CA VAL A 8 2.76 -7.81 -15.89
C VAL A 8 1.25 -7.87 -15.59
N LEU A 9 0.46 -6.93 -16.10
CA LEU A 9 -1.00 -6.97 -15.99
C LEU A 9 -1.59 -8.24 -16.60
N ARG A 10 -1.14 -8.62 -17.80
CA ARG A 10 -1.60 -9.85 -18.45
C ARG A 10 -1.22 -11.10 -17.62
N GLN A 11 -0.04 -11.10 -17.03
CA GLN A 11 0.42 -12.19 -16.16
C GLN A 11 -0.46 -12.28 -14.89
N LEU A 12 -0.78 -11.15 -14.26
CA LEU A 12 -1.70 -11.09 -13.13
C LEU A 12 -3.12 -11.57 -13.52
N THR A 13 -3.65 -11.12 -14.67
CA THR A 13 -4.99 -11.54 -15.11
C THR A 13 -5.10 -13.04 -15.43
N HIS A 14 -3.99 -13.73 -15.67
CA HIS A 14 -3.97 -15.19 -15.82
C HIS A 14 -3.90 -15.94 -14.48
N ASP A 15 -3.74 -15.23 -13.37
CA ASP A 15 -3.86 -15.79 -12.01
C ASP A 15 -5.07 -15.21 -11.29
N PRO A 16 -6.30 -15.70 -11.58
CA PRO A 16 -7.52 -15.17 -11.02
C PRO A 16 -7.59 -15.35 -9.50
N ARG A 17 -6.85 -16.31 -8.95
CA ARG A 17 -6.80 -16.54 -7.49
C ARG A 17 -6.08 -15.40 -6.77
N THR A 18 -4.94 -14.99 -7.28
CA THR A 18 -4.17 -13.86 -6.73
C THR A 18 -4.97 -12.57 -6.84
N ILE A 19 -5.63 -12.30 -7.98
CA ILE A 19 -6.48 -11.10 -8.12
C ILE A 19 -7.66 -11.14 -7.15
N ALA A 20 -8.34 -12.30 -7.04
CA ALA A 20 -9.46 -12.43 -6.13
C ALA A 20 -9.03 -12.17 -4.67
N LEU A 21 -7.92 -12.73 -4.23
CA LEU A 21 -7.38 -12.48 -2.89
C LEU A 21 -7.01 -11.00 -2.69
N LEU A 22 -6.36 -10.39 -3.68
CA LEU A 22 -5.97 -8.97 -3.62
C LEU A 22 -7.18 -8.06 -3.40
N VAL A 23 -8.26 -8.31 -4.09
CA VAL A 23 -9.44 -7.43 -4.10
C VAL A 23 -10.40 -7.79 -2.96
N ILE A 24 -10.63 -9.10 -2.73
CA ILE A 24 -11.65 -9.57 -1.78
C ILE A 24 -11.16 -9.45 -0.33
N VAL A 25 -9.89 -9.77 -0.04
CA VAL A 25 -9.41 -9.83 1.35
C VAL A 25 -9.54 -8.49 2.07
N PRO A 26 -9.10 -7.33 1.54
CA PRO A 26 -9.29 -6.05 2.22
C PRO A 26 -10.76 -5.72 2.46
N VAL A 27 -11.59 -5.93 1.45
CA VAL A 27 -13.05 -5.69 1.54
C VAL A 27 -13.70 -6.58 2.59
N LEU A 28 -13.33 -7.88 2.61
CA LEU A 28 -13.83 -8.83 3.60
C LEU A 28 -13.43 -8.42 5.03
N LEU A 29 -12.16 -8.02 5.23
CA LEU A 29 -11.66 -7.62 6.55
C LEU A 29 -12.36 -6.35 7.05
N ILE A 30 -12.57 -5.34 6.21
CA ILE A 30 -13.33 -4.14 6.58
C ILE A 30 -14.80 -4.50 6.87
N THR A 31 -15.38 -5.39 6.07
CA THR A 31 -16.75 -5.87 6.29
C THR A 31 -16.87 -6.60 7.64
N LEU A 32 -15.94 -7.49 7.96
CA LEU A 32 -15.92 -8.16 9.26
C LEU A 32 -15.79 -7.16 10.40
N LEU A 33 -14.93 -6.15 10.23
CA LEU A 33 -14.74 -5.09 11.23
C LEU A 33 -16.05 -4.33 11.49
N ARG A 34 -16.83 -4.02 10.44
CA ARG A 34 -18.14 -3.37 10.57
C ARG A 34 -19.07 -4.17 11.50
N TYR A 35 -19.10 -5.49 11.33
CA TYR A 35 -19.91 -6.36 12.18
C TYR A 35 -19.34 -6.53 13.58
N VAL A 36 -18.03 -6.52 13.75
CA VAL A 36 -17.39 -6.52 15.08
C VAL A 36 -17.79 -5.29 15.89
N PHE A 37 -17.90 -4.14 15.23
CA PHE A 37 -18.29 -2.87 15.85
C PHE A 37 -19.77 -2.51 15.63
N ASP A 38 -20.65 -3.49 15.42
CA ASP A 38 -22.08 -3.22 15.16
C ASP A 38 -22.76 -2.40 16.28
N GLY A 39 -22.36 -2.64 17.53
CA GLY A 39 -22.82 -1.85 18.70
C GLY A 39 -22.09 -0.54 18.95
N ALA A 40 -21.08 -0.18 18.16
CA ALA A 40 -20.22 0.99 18.35
C ALA A 40 -19.82 1.65 17.02
N PRO A 41 -20.77 2.26 16.28
CA PRO A 41 -20.53 2.77 14.92
C PRO A 41 -19.41 3.81 14.87
N GLY A 42 -19.28 4.71 15.83
CA GLY A 42 -18.19 5.69 15.86
C GLY A 42 -16.78 5.06 15.99
N THR A 43 -16.67 3.87 16.62
CA THR A 43 -15.43 3.11 16.66
C THR A 43 -15.13 2.49 15.29
N PHE A 44 -16.17 2.03 14.58
CA PHE A 44 -16.02 1.56 13.21
C PHE A 44 -15.53 2.68 12.29
N ASP A 45 -16.10 3.88 12.36
CA ASP A 45 -15.72 4.98 11.48
C ASP A 45 -14.24 5.33 11.64
N ALA A 46 -13.77 5.54 12.86
CA ALA A 46 -12.37 5.87 13.12
C ALA A 46 -11.41 4.75 12.71
N THR A 47 -11.71 3.50 13.10
CA THR A 47 -10.82 2.35 12.84
C THR A 47 -10.93 1.89 11.39
N GLY A 48 -12.13 1.89 10.83
CA GLY A 48 -12.41 1.45 9.46
C GLY A 48 -11.75 2.32 8.41
N ALA A 49 -11.77 3.65 8.59
CA ALA A 49 -11.07 4.56 7.69
C ALA A 49 -9.55 4.34 7.72
N SER A 50 -8.96 4.20 8.91
CA SER A 50 -7.53 3.91 9.03
C SER A 50 -7.16 2.59 8.36
N LEU A 51 -7.96 1.53 8.54
CA LEU A 51 -7.72 0.22 7.94
C LEU A 51 -8.01 0.19 6.44
N LEU A 52 -8.84 1.10 5.94
CA LEU A 52 -9.07 1.29 4.50
C LEU A 52 -7.77 1.68 3.76
N GLY A 53 -6.86 2.40 4.39
CA GLY A 53 -5.51 2.64 3.87
C GLY A 53 -4.58 1.44 4.09
N ILE A 54 -4.53 0.94 5.32
CA ILE A 54 -3.56 -0.07 5.76
C ILE A 54 -3.72 -1.41 5.02
N PHE A 55 -4.93 -1.92 4.82
CA PHE A 55 -5.13 -3.22 4.17
C PHE A 55 -4.69 -3.24 2.70
N PRO A 56 -5.01 -2.24 1.86
CA PRO A 56 -4.44 -2.14 0.53
C PRO A 56 -2.90 -2.10 0.52
N LEU A 57 -2.28 -1.34 1.42
CA LEU A 57 -0.83 -1.30 1.55
C LEU A 57 -0.24 -2.69 1.81
N ILE A 58 -0.79 -3.43 2.79
CA ILE A 58 -0.30 -4.77 3.15
C ILE A 58 -0.43 -5.74 1.97
N THR A 59 -1.58 -5.78 1.33
CA THR A 59 -1.83 -6.70 0.22
C THR A 59 -0.97 -6.38 -1.00
N MET A 60 -0.81 -5.09 -1.33
CA MET A 60 0.05 -4.66 -2.43
C MET A 60 1.53 -4.92 -2.13
N PHE A 61 1.97 -4.73 -0.89
CA PHE A 61 3.32 -5.11 -0.45
C PHE A 61 3.59 -6.60 -0.70
N LEU A 62 2.70 -7.49 -0.23
CA LEU A 62 2.88 -8.93 -0.34
C LEU A 62 2.91 -9.38 -1.80
N VAL A 63 1.92 -8.98 -2.58
CA VAL A 63 1.82 -9.43 -3.98
C VAL A 63 2.97 -8.91 -4.81
N THR A 64 3.34 -7.64 -4.63
CA THR A 64 4.44 -7.04 -5.38
C THR A 64 5.78 -7.67 -5.03
N SER A 65 6.03 -7.92 -3.73
CA SER A 65 7.30 -8.54 -3.29
C SER A 65 7.44 -9.96 -3.84
N ILE A 66 6.39 -10.78 -3.78
CA ILE A 66 6.40 -12.16 -4.26
C ILE A 66 6.50 -12.20 -5.80
N ALA A 67 5.68 -11.42 -6.51
CA ALA A 67 5.68 -11.42 -7.97
C ALA A 67 7.04 -11.00 -8.54
N THR A 68 7.64 -9.94 -7.98
CA THR A 68 8.95 -9.47 -8.43
C THR A 68 10.06 -10.45 -8.09
N LEU A 69 10.00 -11.07 -6.91
CA LEU A 69 10.96 -12.10 -6.53
C LEU A 69 10.88 -13.32 -7.47
N ARG A 70 9.68 -13.78 -7.82
CA ARG A 70 9.50 -14.88 -8.80
C ARG A 70 10.18 -14.57 -10.13
N GLU A 71 10.01 -13.37 -10.64
CA GLU A 71 10.66 -12.99 -11.91
C GLU A 71 12.19 -12.96 -11.81
N ARG A 72 12.73 -12.61 -10.61
CA ARG A 72 14.18 -12.70 -10.35
C ARG A 72 14.68 -14.14 -10.31
N THR A 73 13.97 -15.01 -9.60
CA THR A 73 14.40 -16.40 -9.39
C THR A 73 14.24 -17.27 -10.64
N THR A 74 13.30 -16.94 -11.52
CA THR A 74 13.07 -17.63 -12.80
C THR A 74 13.96 -17.14 -13.94
N GLY A 75 14.85 -16.14 -13.69
CA GLY A 75 15.71 -15.55 -14.72
C GLY A 75 14.97 -14.67 -15.74
N THR A 76 13.68 -14.42 -15.52
CA THR A 76 12.88 -13.55 -16.40
C THR A 76 13.37 -12.09 -16.30
N LEU A 77 13.74 -11.66 -15.10
CA LEU A 77 14.27 -10.31 -14.86
C LEU A 77 15.59 -10.09 -15.63
N GLU A 78 16.48 -11.09 -15.67
CA GLU A 78 17.76 -11.01 -16.38
C GLU A 78 17.55 -10.85 -17.88
N ARG A 79 16.60 -11.61 -18.45
CA ARG A 79 16.21 -11.49 -19.86
C ARG A 79 15.65 -10.12 -20.19
N LEU A 80 14.87 -9.53 -19.27
CA LEU A 80 14.32 -8.18 -19.43
C LEU A 80 15.40 -7.09 -19.33
N LEU A 81 16.39 -7.27 -18.46
CA LEU A 81 17.52 -6.34 -18.33
C LEU A 81 18.50 -6.45 -19.52
N ALA A 82 18.49 -7.54 -20.26
CA ALA A 82 19.26 -7.68 -21.52
C ALA A 82 18.62 -6.92 -22.69
N LEU A 83 17.35 -6.53 -22.59
CA LEU A 83 16.70 -5.64 -23.56
C LEU A 83 17.21 -4.19 -23.37
N PRO A 84 17.11 -3.34 -24.39
CA PRO A 84 17.53 -1.92 -24.29
C PRO A 84 16.57 -1.10 -23.41
N LEU A 85 16.15 -1.65 -22.28
CA LEU A 85 15.29 -1.05 -21.27
C LEU A 85 16.15 -0.69 -20.06
N GLY A 86 16.22 0.58 -19.73
CA GLY A 86 16.87 1.01 -18.48
C GLY A 86 16.16 0.46 -17.25
N LYS A 87 16.90 0.20 -16.16
CA LYS A 87 16.37 -0.30 -14.87
C LYS A 87 15.18 0.52 -14.35
N GLY A 88 15.26 1.85 -14.47
CA GLY A 88 14.15 2.74 -14.11
C GLY A 88 12.89 2.51 -14.97
N GLY A 89 13.05 2.21 -16.26
CA GLY A 89 11.93 1.87 -17.14
C GLY A 89 11.25 0.57 -16.77
N LEU A 90 11.99 -0.40 -16.26
CA LEU A 90 11.45 -1.66 -15.79
C LEU A 90 10.66 -1.46 -14.48
N ILE A 91 11.24 -0.80 -13.48
CA ILE A 91 10.56 -0.48 -12.21
C ILE A 91 9.31 0.36 -12.43
N ALA A 92 9.39 1.38 -13.28
CA ALA A 92 8.22 2.17 -13.64
C ALA A 92 7.13 1.33 -14.33
N GLY A 93 7.51 0.34 -15.13
CA GLY A 93 6.57 -0.62 -15.73
C GLY A 93 5.87 -1.49 -14.67
N TYR A 94 6.59 -1.97 -13.67
CA TYR A 94 6.00 -2.68 -12.53
C TYR A 94 5.10 -1.77 -11.70
N ALA A 95 5.59 -0.57 -11.35
CA ALA A 95 4.81 0.41 -10.59
C ALA A 95 3.50 0.78 -11.29
N LEU A 96 3.50 0.93 -12.62
CA LEU A 96 2.29 1.16 -13.40
C LEU A 96 1.34 -0.04 -13.39
N ALA A 97 1.86 -1.27 -13.53
CA ALA A 97 1.02 -2.46 -13.53
C ALA A 97 0.35 -2.69 -12.17
N PHE A 98 1.15 -2.68 -11.11
CA PHE A 98 0.64 -2.84 -9.75
C PHE A 98 -0.17 -1.61 -9.30
N GLY A 99 0.19 -0.41 -9.76
CA GLY A 99 -0.60 0.80 -9.55
C GLY A 99 -2.00 0.71 -10.14
N ALA A 100 -2.17 0.13 -11.33
CA ALA A 100 -3.49 -0.11 -11.90
C ALA A 100 -4.33 -1.08 -11.04
N VAL A 101 -3.71 -2.12 -10.48
CA VAL A 101 -4.37 -3.03 -9.53
C VAL A 101 -4.72 -2.30 -8.23
N ALA A 102 -3.81 -1.46 -7.72
CA ALA A 102 -4.04 -0.64 -6.53
C ALA A 102 -5.24 0.31 -6.71
N VAL A 103 -5.40 0.92 -7.89
CA VAL A 103 -6.57 1.76 -8.21
C VAL A 103 -7.87 0.95 -8.07
N VAL A 104 -7.95 -0.23 -8.68
CA VAL A 104 -9.14 -1.08 -8.64
C VAL A 104 -9.44 -1.51 -7.21
N GLN A 105 -8.43 -1.94 -6.48
CA GLN A 105 -8.56 -2.40 -5.10
C GLN A 105 -9.02 -1.28 -4.17
N SER A 106 -8.34 -0.13 -4.19
CA SER A 106 -8.68 1.02 -3.34
C SER A 106 -10.05 1.59 -3.68
N ALA A 107 -10.40 1.67 -4.96
CA ALA A 107 -11.73 2.12 -5.39
C ALA A 107 -12.83 1.19 -4.88
N LEU A 108 -12.65 -0.13 -4.99
CA LEU A 108 -13.64 -1.08 -4.49
C LEU A 108 -13.73 -1.04 -2.96
N ALA A 109 -12.59 -1.01 -2.25
CA ALA A 109 -12.57 -0.94 -0.80
C ALA A 109 -13.25 0.33 -0.29
N THR A 110 -12.96 1.50 -0.88
CA THR A 110 -13.61 2.76 -0.54
C THR A 110 -15.11 2.73 -0.86
N ALA A 111 -15.49 2.23 -2.04
CA ALA A 111 -16.89 2.13 -2.45
C ALA A 111 -17.70 1.26 -1.48
N VAL A 112 -17.18 0.09 -1.12
CA VAL A 112 -17.85 -0.80 -0.16
C VAL A 112 -17.91 -0.15 1.21
N SER A 113 -16.83 0.45 1.70
CA SER A 113 -16.80 1.08 3.03
C SER A 113 -17.82 2.21 3.16
N VAL A 114 -17.88 3.10 2.18
CA VAL A 114 -18.74 4.30 2.25
C VAL A 114 -20.20 3.96 1.93
N TRP A 115 -20.44 3.25 0.82
CA TRP A 115 -21.82 3.09 0.33
C TRP A 115 -22.51 1.82 0.81
N LEU A 116 -21.77 0.76 1.16
CA LEU A 116 -22.36 -0.50 1.58
C LEU A 116 -22.29 -0.69 3.11
N LEU A 117 -21.17 -0.32 3.74
CA LEU A 117 -20.95 -0.50 5.17
C LEU A 117 -21.34 0.74 5.99
N GLY A 118 -21.64 1.87 5.33
CA GLY A 118 -22.11 3.09 5.98
C GLY A 118 -21.01 3.79 6.80
N LEU A 119 -19.78 3.81 6.29
CA LEU A 119 -18.70 4.61 6.87
C LEU A 119 -19.09 6.09 6.80
N ASP A 120 -19.21 6.75 7.96
CA ASP A 120 -19.58 8.16 8.03
C ASP A 120 -18.36 9.03 7.70
N VAL A 121 -18.50 9.85 6.65
CA VAL A 121 -17.42 10.66 6.10
C VAL A 121 -17.91 12.10 5.97
N VAL A 122 -17.35 12.99 6.79
CA VAL A 122 -17.67 14.42 6.75
C VAL A 122 -17.11 15.10 5.49
N GLY A 123 -15.92 14.72 5.10
CA GLY A 123 -15.27 15.21 3.89
C GLY A 123 -15.67 14.44 2.63
N SER A 124 -14.88 14.59 1.58
CA SER A 124 -15.15 13.94 0.30
C SER A 124 -14.66 12.50 0.29
N PRO A 125 -15.46 11.49 -0.06
CA PRO A 125 -15.02 10.10 -0.22
C PRO A 125 -13.87 9.92 -1.24
N TRP A 126 -13.75 10.84 -2.20
CA TRP A 126 -12.64 10.85 -3.17
C TRP A 126 -11.29 11.13 -2.52
N LEU A 127 -11.26 11.86 -1.40
CA LEU A 127 -10.05 12.08 -0.62
C LEU A 127 -9.63 10.82 0.12
N LEU A 128 -10.58 10.04 0.65
CA LEU A 128 -10.30 8.70 1.20
C LEU A 128 -9.71 7.77 0.13
N LEU A 129 -10.31 7.75 -1.05
CA LEU A 129 -9.79 6.99 -2.18
C LEU A 129 -8.37 7.41 -2.54
N LEU A 130 -8.09 8.71 -2.56
CA LEU A 130 -6.75 9.24 -2.85
C LEU A 130 -5.72 8.73 -1.83
N VAL A 131 -6.01 8.83 -0.53
CA VAL A 131 -5.09 8.37 0.53
C VAL A 131 -4.92 6.86 0.45
N ALA A 132 -6.00 6.08 0.31
CA ALA A 132 -5.95 4.62 0.18
C ALA A 132 -5.12 4.18 -1.03
N LEU A 133 -5.24 4.89 -2.16
CA LEU A 133 -4.45 4.63 -3.36
C LEU A 133 -2.97 4.95 -3.14
N LEU A 134 -2.65 6.08 -2.53
CA LEU A 134 -1.26 6.45 -2.24
C LEU A 134 -0.61 5.46 -1.27
N ASP A 135 -1.35 4.99 -0.28
CA ASP A 135 -0.84 4.00 0.68
C ASP A 135 -0.66 2.62 0.01
N ALA A 136 -1.56 2.22 -0.88
CA ALA A 136 -1.38 1.03 -1.72
C ALA A 136 -0.16 1.14 -2.67
N LEU A 137 0.09 2.32 -3.22
CA LEU A 137 1.29 2.60 -4.03
C LEU A 137 2.56 2.56 -3.18
N LEU A 138 2.51 3.05 -1.94
CA LEU A 138 3.59 2.90 -0.97
C LEU A 138 3.87 1.42 -0.67
N GLY A 139 2.82 0.62 -0.45
CA GLY A 139 2.94 -0.83 -0.31
C GLY A 139 3.60 -1.50 -1.51
N THR A 140 3.20 -1.10 -2.73
CA THR A 140 3.83 -1.53 -3.99
C THR A 140 5.32 -1.17 -4.02
N ALA A 141 5.67 0.05 -3.68
CA ALA A 141 7.05 0.53 -3.66
C ALA A 141 7.91 -0.24 -2.66
N LEU A 142 7.40 -0.42 -1.44
CA LEU A 142 8.05 -1.21 -0.39
C LEU A 142 8.23 -2.68 -0.81
N GLY A 143 7.22 -3.28 -1.42
CA GLY A 143 7.28 -4.65 -1.94
C GLY A 143 8.35 -4.82 -3.02
N LEU A 144 8.42 -3.90 -3.99
CA LEU A 144 9.47 -3.87 -5.01
C LEU A 144 10.87 -3.75 -4.38
N PHE A 145 11.03 -2.83 -3.42
CA PHE A 145 12.30 -2.60 -2.73
C PHE A 145 12.74 -3.83 -1.94
N VAL A 146 11.85 -4.39 -1.11
CA VAL A 146 12.15 -5.55 -0.24
C VAL A 146 12.43 -6.81 -1.06
N SER A 147 11.78 -6.99 -2.21
CA SER A 147 12.04 -8.12 -3.10
C SER A 147 13.50 -8.22 -3.54
N ALA A 148 14.25 -7.10 -3.54
CA ALA A 148 15.66 -7.08 -3.88
C ALA A 148 16.55 -7.82 -2.87
N PHE A 149 16.12 -7.93 -1.62
CA PHE A 149 16.85 -8.53 -0.51
C PHE A 149 16.38 -9.96 -0.19
N ALA A 150 15.20 -10.36 -0.62
CA ALA A 150 14.67 -11.68 -0.38
C ALA A 150 15.32 -12.72 -1.30
N ALA A 151 15.69 -13.89 -0.76
CA ALA A 151 16.21 -15.03 -1.51
C ALA A 151 15.13 -16.07 -1.84
N SER A 152 14.00 -16.08 -1.11
CA SER A 152 12.88 -16.99 -1.29
C SER A 152 11.54 -16.28 -1.05
N GLU A 153 10.44 -16.83 -1.57
CA GLU A 153 9.09 -16.30 -1.34
C GLU A 153 8.75 -16.27 0.15
N PHE A 154 9.18 -17.29 0.90
CA PHE A 154 9.01 -17.33 2.35
C PHE A 154 9.71 -16.17 3.04
N GLN A 155 10.93 -15.85 2.64
CA GLN A 155 11.67 -14.71 3.17
C GLN A 155 11.01 -13.37 2.80
N ALA A 156 10.50 -13.23 1.58
CA ALA A 156 9.75 -12.04 1.16
C ALA A 156 8.52 -11.79 2.06
N VAL A 157 7.80 -12.86 2.41
CA VAL A 157 6.66 -12.80 3.35
C VAL A 157 7.13 -12.44 4.77
N GLN A 158 8.27 -12.95 5.23
CA GLN A 158 8.82 -12.63 6.56
C GLN A 158 9.27 -11.17 6.70
N PHE A 159 9.62 -10.49 5.63
CA PHE A 159 9.90 -9.06 5.67
C PHE A 159 8.66 -8.23 5.97
N MET A 160 7.46 -8.72 5.65
CA MET A 160 6.22 -7.97 5.90
C MET A 160 6.05 -7.65 7.40
N PRO A 161 6.08 -8.61 8.35
CA PRO A 161 6.03 -8.28 9.76
C PRO A 161 7.13 -7.30 10.20
N ALA A 162 8.34 -7.44 9.69
CA ALA A 162 9.46 -6.58 10.07
C ALA A 162 9.29 -5.12 9.59
N VAL A 163 8.68 -4.91 8.42
CA VAL A 163 8.53 -3.58 7.81
C VAL A 163 7.17 -2.95 8.18
N ILE A 164 6.10 -3.74 8.19
CA ILE A 164 4.73 -3.23 8.32
C ILE A 164 4.29 -3.17 9.79
N PHE A 165 4.59 -4.17 10.63
CA PHE A 165 4.08 -4.18 12.00
C PHE A 165 4.58 -3.02 12.87
N PRO A 166 5.86 -2.60 12.81
CA PRO A 166 6.26 -1.40 13.52
C PRO A 166 5.47 -0.15 13.08
N GLN A 167 5.20 -0.01 11.78
CA GLN A 167 4.39 1.08 11.26
C GLN A 167 2.93 0.97 11.75
N LEU A 168 2.34 -0.23 11.70
CA LEU A 168 0.97 -0.48 12.15
C LEU A 168 0.78 -0.15 13.64
N LEU A 169 1.76 -0.48 14.49
CA LEU A 169 1.71 -0.20 15.92
C LEU A 169 1.86 1.28 16.24
N LEU A 170 2.59 2.02 15.41
CA LEU A 170 2.95 3.41 15.67
C LEU A 170 2.18 4.42 14.81
N CYS A 171 1.29 3.98 13.91
CA CYS A 171 0.59 4.88 13.00
C CYS A 171 -0.57 5.69 13.63
N GLY A 172 -0.84 5.53 14.92
CA GLY A 172 -1.96 6.22 15.55
C GLY A 172 -3.26 5.43 15.60
N LEU A 173 -3.30 4.21 15.05
CA LEU A 173 -4.50 3.37 15.03
C LEU A 173 -4.97 2.96 16.44
N PHE A 174 -4.04 2.59 17.32
CA PHE A 174 -4.35 2.09 18.67
C PHE A 174 -4.35 3.18 19.73
N THR A 175 -3.51 4.19 19.56
CA THR A 175 -3.33 5.30 20.51
C THR A 175 -2.94 6.53 19.70
N PRO A 176 -3.53 7.72 19.97
CA PRO A 176 -3.10 8.97 19.35
C PRO A 176 -1.59 9.17 19.49
N ARG A 177 -0.94 9.65 18.44
CA ARG A 177 0.53 9.77 18.37
C ARG A 177 1.09 10.64 19.49
N GLU A 178 0.39 11.71 19.82
CA GLU A 178 0.74 12.67 20.89
C GLU A 178 0.69 12.06 22.29
N ALA A 179 -0.04 10.94 22.45
CA ALA A 179 -0.14 10.20 23.71
C ALA A 179 0.92 9.10 23.84
N MET A 180 1.75 8.88 22.82
CA MET A 180 2.82 7.89 22.86
C MET A 180 4.02 8.41 23.69
N HIS A 181 4.89 7.47 24.09
CA HIS A 181 6.18 7.85 24.67
C HIS A 181 7.00 8.69 23.66
N PRO A 182 7.70 9.76 24.06
CA PRO A 182 8.36 10.69 23.12
C PRO A 182 9.28 10.04 22.08
N VAL A 183 9.95 8.95 22.45
CA VAL A 183 10.78 8.17 21.50
C VAL A 183 9.94 7.49 20.42
N LEU A 184 8.77 6.93 20.80
CA LEU A 184 7.87 6.27 19.85
C LEU A 184 7.16 7.28 18.95
N GLU A 185 6.78 8.41 19.48
CA GLU A 185 6.25 9.54 18.72
C GLU A 185 7.26 10.04 17.68
N ALA A 186 8.54 10.22 18.07
CA ALA A 186 9.59 10.61 17.14
C ALA A 186 9.79 9.59 16.01
N ILE A 187 9.71 8.30 16.31
CA ILE A 187 9.76 7.23 15.30
C ILE A 187 8.52 7.27 14.41
N SER A 188 7.32 7.41 15.00
CA SER A 188 6.06 7.54 14.28
C SER A 188 6.09 8.69 13.26
N ASN A 189 6.71 9.81 13.62
CA ASN A 189 6.86 10.99 12.77
C ASN A 189 7.76 10.78 11.54
N VAL A 190 8.48 9.67 11.45
CA VAL A 190 9.28 9.29 10.27
C VAL A 190 8.57 8.24 9.42
N LEU A 191 7.57 7.55 9.97
CA LEU A 191 6.88 6.45 9.31
C LEU A 191 5.73 6.96 8.41
N PRO A 192 5.73 6.63 7.11
CA PRO A 192 4.74 7.16 6.17
C PRO A 192 3.32 6.67 6.43
N MET A 193 3.12 5.47 6.99
CA MET A 193 1.79 4.96 7.36
C MET A 193 1.11 5.83 8.41
N SER A 194 1.87 6.51 9.28
CA SER A 194 1.33 7.44 10.26
C SER A 194 0.59 8.60 9.58
N TYR A 195 1.17 9.14 8.54
CA TYR A 195 0.58 10.22 7.73
C TYR A 195 -0.61 9.74 6.90
N ALA A 196 -0.59 8.48 6.42
CA ALA A 196 -1.76 7.93 5.74
C ALA A 196 -2.96 7.81 6.70
N VAL A 197 -2.74 7.33 7.92
CA VAL A 197 -3.78 7.23 8.96
C VAL A 197 -4.27 8.62 9.38
N ASP A 198 -3.37 9.58 9.59
CA ASP A 198 -3.75 10.96 9.92
C ASP A 198 -4.58 11.58 8.79
N GLY A 199 -4.15 11.42 7.53
CA GLY A 199 -4.89 11.90 6.36
C GLY A 199 -6.29 11.28 6.25
N MET A 200 -6.45 9.98 6.54
CA MET A 200 -7.77 9.34 6.61
C MET A 200 -8.65 9.96 7.69
N ASN A 201 -8.11 10.15 8.90
CA ASN A 201 -8.83 10.74 10.02
C ASN A 201 -9.23 12.20 9.75
N GLN A 202 -8.39 12.96 9.05
CA GLN A 202 -8.70 14.32 8.63
C GLN A 202 -9.93 14.38 7.71
N VAL A 203 -10.05 13.45 6.76
CA VAL A 203 -11.21 13.38 5.85
C VAL A 203 -12.48 13.00 6.61
N LEU A 204 -12.39 12.20 7.69
CA LEU A 204 -13.54 11.90 8.53
C LEU A 204 -14.01 13.10 9.35
N GLN A 205 -13.12 14.01 9.72
CA GLN A 205 -13.41 15.07 10.69
C GLN A 205 -13.65 16.44 10.05
N HIS A 206 -13.14 16.66 8.84
CA HIS A 206 -13.18 17.98 8.19
C HIS A 206 -13.85 17.91 6.82
N PRO A 207 -14.80 18.84 6.53
CA PRO A 207 -15.44 18.91 5.21
C PRO A 207 -14.50 19.40 4.12
N ASP A 208 -13.54 20.25 4.50
CA ASP A 208 -12.59 20.90 3.58
C ASP A 208 -11.19 20.31 3.67
N ILE A 209 -10.40 20.53 2.62
CA ILE A 209 -8.99 20.13 2.57
C ILE A 209 -8.20 21.03 3.53
N THR A 210 -7.61 20.44 4.56
CA THR A 210 -6.76 21.14 5.53
C THR A 210 -5.30 21.20 5.07
N GLY A 211 -4.52 22.13 5.63
CA GLY A 211 -3.07 22.17 5.39
C GLY A 211 -2.35 20.90 5.86
N ASP A 212 -2.82 20.31 6.96
CA ASP A 212 -2.29 19.06 7.48
C ASP A 212 -2.58 17.89 6.54
N PHE A 213 -3.77 17.79 5.95
CA PHE A 213 -4.09 16.80 4.93
C PHE A 213 -3.13 16.89 3.73
N VAL A 214 -2.86 18.11 3.24
CA VAL A 214 -1.93 18.31 2.12
C VAL A 214 -0.52 17.85 2.48
N ARG A 215 -0.06 18.17 3.70
CA ARG A 215 1.24 17.69 4.22
C ARG A 215 1.27 16.15 4.25
N ASP A 216 0.24 15.52 4.79
CA ASP A 216 0.18 14.07 4.99
C ASP A 216 0.18 13.34 3.63
N VAL A 217 -0.62 13.79 2.69
CA VAL A 217 -0.62 13.29 1.30
C VAL A 217 0.76 13.47 0.64
N ALA A 218 1.40 14.62 0.83
CA ALA A 218 2.73 14.89 0.27
C ALA A 218 3.81 13.98 0.86
N VAL A 219 3.75 13.69 2.17
CA VAL A 219 4.69 12.77 2.85
C VAL A 219 4.51 11.35 2.34
N VAL A 220 3.28 10.84 2.23
CA VAL A 220 3.01 9.49 1.73
C VAL A 220 3.46 9.36 0.28
N ALA A 221 3.09 10.30 -0.58
CA ALA A 221 3.49 10.31 -2.00
C ALA A 221 5.01 10.42 -2.16
N GLY A 222 5.65 11.32 -1.41
CA GLY A 222 7.10 11.50 -1.40
C GLY A 222 7.83 10.24 -0.94
N SER A 223 7.32 9.58 0.10
CA SER A 223 7.86 8.31 0.61
C SER A 223 7.73 7.19 -0.42
N ALA A 224 6.59 7.06 -1.08
CA ALA A 224 6.39 6.08 -2.15
C ALA A 224 7.39 6.31 -3.31
N LEU A 225 7.57 7.55 -3.75
CA LEU A 225 8.54 7.89 -4.79
C LEU A 225 9.98 7.61 -4.35
N LEU A 226 10.35 7.97 -3.12
CA LEU A 226 11.67 7.71 -2.56
C LEU A 226 11.98 6.20 -2.55
N VAL A 227 11.04 5.39 -2.05
CA VAL A 227 11.20 3.93 -1.99
C VAL A 227 11.27 3.31 -3.38
N LEU A 228 10.49 3.80 -4.36
CA LEU A 228 10.59 3.38 -5.76
C LEU A 228 11.97 3.70 -6.35
N CYS A 229 12.51 4.88 -6.08
CA CYS A 229 13.86 5.25 -6.51
C CYS A 229 14.93 4.35 -5.87
N LEU A 230 14.81 4.07 -4.57
CA LEU A 230 15.70 3.13 -3.88
C LEU A 230 15.59 1.72 -4.48
N GLY A 231 14.38 1.26 -4.79
CA GLY A 231 14.14 -0.01 -5.48
C GLY A 231 14.83 -0.06 -6.85
N ALA A 232 14.81 1.04 -7.61
CA ALA A 232 15.49 1.12 -8.90
C ALA A 232 17.02 1.05 -8.78
N ILE A 233 17.59 1.64 -7.73
CA ILE A 233 19.05 1.62 -7.46
C ILE A 233 19.50 0.24 -6.98
N THR A 234 18.70 -0.41 -6.14
CA THR A 234 19.03 -1.73 -5.55
C THR A 234 18.85 -2.89 -6.52
N LEU A 235 18.12 -2.68 -7.63
CA LEU A 235 17.94 -3.71 -8.66
C LEU A 235 19.31 -3.99 -9.34
N ARG A 236 20.04 -4.97 -8.82
CA ARG A 236 21.27 -5.46 -9.44
C ARG A 236 20.95 -6.67 -10.32
N SER A 237 21.42 -6.62 -11.58
CA SER A 237 21.67 -7.86 -12.31
C SER A 237 22.69 -8.66 -11.51
N ARG A 238 22.38 -9.89 -11.11
CA ARG A 238 23.44 -10.81 -10.70
C ARG A 238 24.29 -11.06 -11.95
N THR A 239 25.39 -10.35 -12.05
CA THR A 239 26.49 -10.81 -12.88
C THR A 239 27.16 -11.95 -12.11
N PRO A 240 27.39 -13.10 -12.74
CA PRO A 240 28.06 -14.23 -12.08
C PRO A 240 29.42 -13.88 -11.54
#